data_1246831b99c0826d0a62cb9bc4eea409
#
_entry.id   1246831b99c0826d0a62cb9bc4eea409
#
_cell.length_a   1.000
_cell.length_b   1.000
_cell.length_c   1.000
_cell.angle_alpha   90.00
_cell.angle_beta   90.00
_cell.angle_gamma   90.00
#
_symmetry.space_group_name_H-M   'P 1'
#
loop_
_entity.id
_entity.type
_entity.pdbx_description
1 polymer ?
#
loop_
_entity_poly.entity_id
_entity_poly.type
_entity_poly.pdbx_seq_one_letter_code
_entity_poly.pdbx_strand_id
1 'polypeptide(L)'
;MAALIVALALAACGGSGSGAGGAGTGSGSGGSGSSTVKAVSRPQSGAQIFNSAGCAGCHTLSAAHSTGTIGPDLDSLKPSYARVVHQVQHGGGGMPSFAQQLSPAAISAVAHYVADSTH
;
A
#
# COMPACT_ATOMS: atom_id res chain seq x y z
N MET A 1 3.37 -1.76 50.45
CA MET A 1 4.70 -1.14 50.64
C MET A 1 5.66 -1.79 49.68
N ALA A 2 6.13 -1.08 48.72
CA ALA A 2 7.44 -1.04 48.06
C ALA A 2 7.28 -0.36 46.68
N ALA A 3 7.61 0.92 46.68
CA ALA A 3 7.75 1.74 45.49
C ALA A 3 9.09 1.42 44.83
N LEU A 4 9.10 1.18 43.53
CA LEU A 4 10.33 1.09 42.73
C LEU A 4 10.28 2.17 41.65
N ILE A 5 11.00 3.22 41.94
CA ILE A 5 11.30 4.34 41.03
C ILE A 5 12.44 3.88 40.12
N VAL A 6 12.23 3.85 38.83
CA VAL A 6 13.33 3.70 37.87
C VAL A 6 13.47 4.98 37.08
N ALA A 7 14.66 5.55 37.19
CA ALA A 7 15.07 6.82 36.69
C ALA A 7 15.25 6.83 35.16
N LEU A 8 14.85 7.97 34.59
CA LEU A 8 15.01 8.37 33.20
C LEU A 8 16.46 8.80 32.95
N ALA A 9 17.14 8.22 31.97
CA ALA A 9 18.42 8.70 31.47
C ALA A 9 18.22 9.28 30.05
N LEU A 10 18.29 10.61 29.96
CA LEU A 10 18.44 11.34 28.68
C LEU A 10 19.90 11.27 28.25
N ALA A 11 20.16 10.76 27.07
CA ALA A 11 21.43 10.93 26.37
C ALA A 11 21.21 11.81 25.16
N ALA A 12 21.58 13.08 25.27
CA ALA A 12 21.74 14.01 24.16
C ALA A 12 23.11 13.80 23.52
N CYS A 13 23.20 13.56 22.23
CA CYS A 13 24.43 13.61 21.46
C CYS A 13 24.26 14.62 20.35
N GLY A 14 24.76 15.82 20.58
CA GLY A 14 24.97 16.85 19.57
C GLY A 14 26.26 16.55 18.78
N GLY A 15 26.21 16.75 17.45
CA GLY A 15 27.34 16.65 16.55
C GLY A 15 27.28 17.75 15.51
N SER A 16 27.88 18.91 15.85
CA SER A 16 28.16 19.99 14.89
C SER A 16 29.43 19.62 14.13
N GLY A 17 29.36 19.54 12.80
CA GLY A 17 30.48 19.38 11.89
C GLY A 17 30.45 20.46 10.82
N SER A 18 31.10 21.62 11.08
CA SER A 18 31.43 22.62 10.08
C SER A 18 32.65 22.15 9.30
N GLY A 19 32.56 22.09 7.98
CA GLY A 19 33.67 21.89 7.07
C GLY A 19 33.56 22.83 5.89
N ALA A 20 34.31 23.90 5.90
CA ALA A 20 34.44 24.84 4.80
C ALA A 20 35.52 24.38 3.81
N GLY A 21 35.34 24.72 2.53
CA GLY A 21 36.43 24.93 1.58
C GLY A 21 36.39 24.08 0.31
N GLY A 22 36.20 24.71 -0.81
CA GLY A 22 36.42 24.11 -2.13
C GLY A 22 35.79 24.94 -3.26
N ALA A 23 36.46 26.03 -3.65
CA ALA A 23 36.16 26.78 -4.85
C ALA A 23 36.51 25.94 -6.09
N GLY A 24 35.52 25.71 -6.95
CA GLY A 24 35.67 25.10 -8.26
C GLY A 24 34.81 25.85 -9.25
N THR A 25 35.46 26.76 -10.00
CA THR A 25 34.90 27.49 -11.13
C THR A 25 34.65 26.49 -12.29
N GLY A 26 33.40 26.27 -12.63
CA GLY A 26 32.98 25.50 -13.80
C GLY A 26 31.75 26.12 -14.43
N SER A 27 31.98 27.05 -15.37
CA SER A 27 30.95 27.55 -16.29
C SER A 27 30.40 26.38 -17.11
N GLY A 28 29.14 26.05 -16.96
CA GLY A 28 28.39 25.12 -17.79
C GLY A 28 26.97 25.62 -17.95
N SER A 29 26.76 26.42 -19.00
CA SER A 29 25.44 26.74 -19.53
C SER A 29 24.72 25.46 -19.89
N GLY A 30 23.47 25.36 -19.54
CA GLY A 30 22.62 24.44 -20.26
C GLY A 30 21.46 23.84 -19.47
N GLY A 31 20.27 24.27 -19.80
CA GLY A 31 19.12 23.41 -19.74
C GLY A 31 18.37 23.42 -18.42
N SER A 32 17.56 24.46 -18.26
CA SER A 32 16.37 24.41 -17.41
C SER A 32 15.39 23.40 -18.04
N GLY A 33 15.71 22.14 -17.95
CA GLY A 33 14.79 21.05 -18.17
C GLY A 33 14.00 20.88 -16.90
N SER A 34 12.88 21.58 -16.78
CA SER A 34 11.82 21.23 -15.86
C SER A 34 11.27 19.87 -16.31
N SER A 35 12.01 18.82 -15.97
CA SER A 35 11.47 17.47 -16.03
C SER A 35 10.44 17.39 -14.92
N THR A 36 9.21 17.85 -15.22
CA THR A 36 8.03 17.32 -14.58
C THR A 36 8.00 15.85 -14.86
N VAL A 37 8.71 15.08 -14.08
CA VAL A 37 8.51 13.64 -13.96
C VAL A 37 7.07 13.51 -13.44
N LYS A 38 6.12 13.53 -14.40
CA LYS A 38 4.81 12.97 -14.19
C LYS A 38 5.11 11.60 -13.59
N ALA A 39 4.89 11.48 -12.27
CA ALA A 39 5.02 10.22 -11.60
C ALA A 39 4.12 9.25 -12.39
N VAL A 40 4.73 8.44 -13.21
CA VAL A 40 4.07 7.32 -13.85
C VAL A 40 3.81 6.40 -12.66
N SER A 41 2.63 6.58 -12.06
CA SER A 41 2.14 5.67 -11.03
C SER A 41 2.16 4.30 -11.68
N ARG A 42 3.18 3.52 -11.33
CA ARG A 42 3.29 2.14 -11.76
C ARG A 42 1.97 1.48 -11.43
N PRO A 43 1.30 0.82 -12.38
CA PRO A 43 0.03 0.17 -12.07
C PRO A 43 0.26 -0.76 -10.88
N GLN A 44 -0.53 -0.58 -9.83
CA GLN A 44 -0.42 -1.41 -8.64
C GLN A 44 -0.80 -2.84 -9.00
N SER A 45 -0.05 -3.81 -8.49
CA SER A 45 -0.42 -5.21 -8.64
C SER A 45 -1.72 -5.52 -7.87
N GLY A 46 -2.45 -6.55 -8.28
CA GLY A 46 -3.65 -6.97 -7.55
C GLY A 46 -3.41 -7.24 -6.06
N ALA A 47 -2.27 -7.83 -5.72
CA ALA A 47 -1.85 -8.04 -4.33
C ALA A 47 -1.67 -6.72 -3.55
N GLN A 48 -1.03 -5.72 -4.17
CA GLN A 48 -0.88 -4.40 -3.55
C GLN A 48 -2.22 -3.73 -3.32
N ILE A 49 -3.13 -3.81 -4.30
CA ILE A 49 -4.48 -3.24 -4.20
C ILE A 49 -5.26 -3.96 -3.09
N PHE A 50 -5.20 -5.29 -3.02
CA PHE A 50 -5.88 -6.08 -1.99
C PHE A 50 -5.51 -5.61 -0.58
N ASN A 51 -4.23 -5.35 -0.35
CA ASN A 51 -3.76 -4.85 0.95
C ASN A 51 -4.08 -3.36 1.16
N SER A 52 -3.81 -2.50 0.18
CA SER A 52 -3.94 -1.05 0.32
C SER A 52 -5.39 -0.56 0.35
N ALA A 53 -6.31 -1.24 -0.34
CA ALA A 53 -7.73 -0.95 -0.32
C ALA A 53 -8.45 -1.53 0.91
N GLY A 54 -7.75 -2.27 1.78
CA GLY A 54 -8.28 -2.79 3.03
C GLY A 54 -9.05 -4.11 2.91
N CYS A 55 -8.99 -4.81 1.77
CA CYS A 55 -9.66 -6.10 1.59
C CYS A 55 -9.19 -7.14 2.62
N ALA A 56 -7.88 -7.13 2.93
CA ALA A 56 -7.26 -8.02 3.90
C ALA A 56 -7.83 -7.90 5.33
N GLY A 57 -8.39 -6.73 5.68
CA GLY A 57 -8.99 -6.52 7.00
C GLY A 57 -10.29 -7.29 7.21
N CYS A 58 -10.98 -7.64 6.13
CA CYS A 58 -12.27 -8.33 6.19
C CYS A 58 -12.22 -9.76 5.66
N HIS A 59 -11.37 -10.05 4.67
CA HIS A 59 -11.32 -11.34 4.00
C HIS A 59 -10.10 -12.17 4.36
N THR A 60 -10.31 -13.48 4.49
CA THR A 60 -9.21 -14.46 4.50
C THR A 60 -8.78 -14.74 3.07
N LEU A 61 -7.48 -14.64 2.80
CA LEU A 61 -6.84 -15.05 1.54
C LEU A 61 -5.38 -15.43 1.83
N SER A 62 -5.04 -16.70 1.69
CA SER A 62 -3.71 -17.25 2.00
C SER A 62 -2.61 -16.57 1.19
N ALA A 63 -2.84 -16.31 -0.10
CA ALA A 63 -1.90 -15.64 -0.98
C ALA A 63 -1.55 -14.20 -0.54
N ALA A 64 -2.44 -13.55 0.21
CA ALA A 64 -2.23 -12.21 0.79
C ALA A 64 -1.79 -12.27 2.26
N HIS A 65 -1.61 -13.46 2.84
CA HIS A 65 -1.38 -13.66 4.27
C HIS A 65 -2.44 -12.98 5.15
N SER A 66 -3.68 -12.87 4.66
CA SER A 66 -4.77 -12.22 5.37
C SER A 66 -5.67 -13.24 6.07
N THR A 67 -6.15 -12.86 7.25
CA THR A 67 -6.96 -13.70 8.12
C THR A 67 -8.23 -12.99 8.61
N GLY A 68 -8.72 -12.03 7.82
CA GLY A 68 -9.95 -11.29 8.14
C GLY A 68 -11.16 -12.21 8.12
N THR A 69 -12.02 -12.09 9.13
CA THR A 69 -13.20 -12.97 9.33
C THR A 69 -14.53 -12.23 9.24
N ILE A 70 -14.51 -10.94 8.88
CA ILE A 70 -15.73 -10.13 8.72
C ILE A 70 -16.46 -10.49 7.43
N GLY A 71 -15.67 -10.67 6.35
CA GLY A 71 -16.16 -11.13 5.06
C GLY A 71 -15.93 -12.64 4.88
N PRO A 72 -16.42 -13.22 3.78
CA PRO A 72 -16.18 -14.62 3.49
C PRO A 72 -14.70 -14.94 3.28
N ASP A 73 -14.31 -16.15 3.63
CA ASP A 73 -13.03 -16.76 3.30
C ASP A 73 -12.96 -17.01 1.79
N LEU A 74 -12.06 -16.30 1.12
CA LEU A 74 -11.93 -16.34 -0.34
C LEU A 74 -11.28 -17.64 -0.83
N ASP A 75 -10.38 -18.24 -0.03
CA ASP A 75 -9.78 -19.53 -0.36
C ASP A 75 -10.83 -20.64 -0.43
N SER A 76 -11.80 -20.60 0.48
CA SER A 76 -12.91 -21.55 0.51
C SER A 76 -13.98 -21.22 -0.54
N LEU A 77 -14.26 -19.92 -0.75
CA LEU A 77 -15.32 -19.48 -1.67
C LEU A 77 -14.95 -19.67 -3.13
N LYS A 78 -13.68 -19.55 -3.49
CA LYS A 78 -13.13 -19.64 -4.85
C LYS A 78 -13.93 -18.83 -5.87
N PRO A 79 -14.02 -17.51 -5.69
CA PRO A 79 -14.88 -16.70 -6.54
C PRO A 79 -14.29 -16.55 -7.94
N SER A 80 -15.14 -16.58 -8.96
CA SER A 80 -14.71 -16.27 -10.32
C SER A 80 -14.33 -14.79 -10.47
N TYR A 81 -13.49 -14.47 -11.46
CA TYR A 81 -13.12 -13.09 -11.80
C TYR A 81 -14.34 -12.16 -11.91
N ALA A 82 -15.35 -12.56 -12.68
CA ALA A 82 -16.57 -11.76 -12.90
C ALA A 82 -17.32 -11.48 -11.59
N ARG A 83 -17.37 -12.47 -10.70
CA ARG A 83 -18.00 -12.31 -9.39
C ARG A 83 -17.25 -11.32 -8.52
N VAL A 84 -15.91 -11.38 -8.52
CA VAL A 84 -15.08 -10.42 -7.76
C VAL A 84 -15.24 -9.02 -8.31
N VAL A 85 -15.17 -8.82 -9.63
CA VAL A 85 -15.42 -7.51 -10.27
C VAL A 85 -16.75 -6.93 -9.84
N HIS A 86 -17.83 -7.70 -9.97
CA HIS A 86 -19.17 -7.26 -9.60
C HIS A 86 -19.24 -6.87 -8.12
N GLN A 87 -18.73 -7.72 -7.23
CA GLN A 87 -18.78 -7.49 -5.79
C GLN A 87 -17.98 -6.26 -5.36
N VAL A 88 -16.79 -6.06 -5.94
CA VAL A 88 -15.93 -4.89 -5.65
C VAL A 88 -16.59 -3.60 -6.15
N GLN A 89 -17.24 -3.65 -7.31
CA GLN A 89 -17.93 -2.48 -7.87
C GLN A 89 -19.17 -2.08 -7.08
N HIS A 90 -20.00 -3.05 -6.71
CA HIS A 90 -21.33 -2.79 -6.15
C HIS A 90 -21.38 -2.93 -4.62
N GLY A 91 -20.46 -3.71 -4.03
CA GLY A 91 -20.53 -4.03 -2.61
C GLY A 91 -21.71 -4.97 -2.27
N GLY A 92 -22.14 -4.91 -1.03
CA GLY A 92 -23.27 -5.68 -0.51
C GLY A 92 -22.88 -6.68 0.57
N GLY A 93 -23.83 -7.07 1.41
CA GLY A 93 -23.56 -7.98 2.53
C GLY A 93 -22.59 -7.43 3.58
N GLY A 94 -22.53 -6.10 3.74
CA GLY A 94 -21.58 -5.43 4.63
C GLY A 94 -20.28 -4.99 3.95
N MET A 95 -19.99 -5.45 2.73
CA MET A 95 -18.87 -4.98 1.93
C MET A 95 -19.19 -3.64 1.27
N PRO A 96 -18.37 -2.60 1.41
CA PRO A 96 -18.58 -1.32 0.72
C PRO A 96 -18.35 -1.45 -0.79
N SER A 97 -18.95 -0.53 -1.57
CA SER A 97 -18.61 -0.36 -2.99
C SER A 97 -17.27 0.37 -3.12
N PHE A 98 -16.40 -0.11 -4.00
CA PHE A 98 -15.10 0.49 -4.30
C PHE A 98 -15.07 1.21 -5.66
N ALA A 99 -16.19 1.28 -6.38
CA ALA A 99 -16.25 1.89 -7.71
C ALA A 99 -15.81 3.37 -7.74
N GLN A 100 -15.96 4.08 -6.63
CA GLN A 100 -15.53 5.48 -6.51
C GLN A 100 -14.08 5.64 -5.99
N GLN A 101 -13.49 4.55 -5.47
CA GLN A 101 -12.16 4.56 -4.85
C GLN A 101 -11.10 3.93 -5.75
N LEU A 102 -11.49 2.94 -6.54
CA LEU A 102 -10.59 2.19 -7.41
C LEU A 102 -10.95 2.44 -8.88
N SER A 103 -9.93 2.65 -9.71
CA SER A 103 -10.13 2.70 -11.16
C SER A 103 -10.58 1.34 -11.70
N PRO A 104 -11.24 1.30 -12.88
CA PRO A 104 -11.60 0.03 -13.52
C PRO A 104 -10.41 -0.92 -13.70
N ALA A 105 -9.23 -0.38 -14.02
CA ALA A 105 -8.00 -1.16 -14.14
C ALA A 105 -7.55 -1.76 -12.79
N ALA A 106 -7.68 -1.01 -11.70
CA ALA A 106 -7.36 -1.49 -10.37
C ALA A 106 -8.35 -2.58 -9.91
N ILE A 107 -9.62 -2.40 -10.20
CA ILE A 107 -10.66 -3.42 -9.91
C ILE A 107 -10.36 -4.70 -10.69
N SER A 108 -10.01 -4.58 -11.97
CA SER A 108 -9.61 -5.73 -12.79
C SER A 108 -8.38 -6.43 -12.21
N ALA A 109 -7.36 -5.68 -11.81
CA ALA A 109 -6.12 -6.25 -11.27
C ALA A 109 -6.36 -7.02 -9.95
N VAL A 110 -7.13 -6.46 -9.03
CA VAL A 110 -7.44 -7.16 -7.77
C VAL A 110 -8.35 -8.36 -7.99
N ALA A 111 -9.27 -8.29 -8.96
CA ALA A 111 -10.16 -9.40 -9.28
C ALA A 111 -9.40 -10.59 -9.90
N HIS A 112 -8.43 -10.33 -10.78
CA HIS A 112 -7.51 -11.37 -11.27
C HIS A 112 -6.71 -11.97 -10.13
N TYR A 113 -6.12 -11.13 -9.29
CA TYR A 113 -5.33 -11.61 -8.17
C TYR A 113 -6.12 -12.56 -7.26
N VAL A 114 -7.34 -12.21 -6.88
CA VAL A 114 -8.19 -13.05 -6.03
C VAL A 114 -8.58 -14.35 -6.75
N ALA A 115 -9.08 -14.24 -7.99
CA ALA A 115 -9.50 -15.41 -8.74
C ALA A 115 -8.34 -16.39 -8.97
N ASP A 116 -7.19 -15.90 -9.43
CA ASP A 116 -6.03 -16.73 -9.75
C ASP A 116 -5.38 -17.36 -8.49
N SER A 117 -5.51 -16.69 -7.34
CA SER A 117 -4.95 -17.17 -6.07
C SER A 117 -5.78 -18.27 -5.42
N THR A 118 -7.03 -18.44 -5.83
CA THR A 118 -7.99 -19.37 -5.17
C THR A 118 -8.34 -20.59 -6.02
N HIS A 119 -7.81 -20.68 -7.24
CA HIS A 119 -8.05 -21.79 -8.21
C HIS A 119 -6.76 -22.57 -8.61
#